data_632f2a0fb702855acc70ce93104e9e08
#
_entry.id   632f2a0fb702855acc70ce93104e9e08
#
_cell.length_a   1.000
_cell.length_b   1.000
_cell.length_c   1.000
_cell.angle_alpha   90.00
_cell.angle_beta   90.00
_cell.angle_gamma   90.00
#
_symmetry.space_group_name_H-M   'P 1'
#
loop_
_entity.id
_entity.type
_entity.pdbx_description
1 polymer ?
#
loop_
_entity_poly.entity_id
_entity_poly.type
_entity_poly.pdbx_seq_one_letter_code
_entity_poly.pdbx_strand_id
1 'polypeptide(L)'
;MELDETTSQGAARETDEEAGADIEMGRLFSVISVPRVAQVHLFYCARLRSETLNPGYETIEARLFQPADIPWDELAFRTVSITLQRYLEDRAAGSIQVHNIDLT
;
A
#
# COMPACT_ATOMS: atom_id res chain seq x y z
N MET A 1 -1.07 10.61 -8.52
CA MET A 1 0.23 11.12 -9.01
C MET A 1 0.00 12.52 -9.57
N GLU A 2 0.78 13.45 -9.14
CA GLU A 2 0.69 14.82 -9.60
C GLU A 2 1.70 15.13 -10.70
N LEU A 3 1.60 16.30 -11.32
CA LEU A 3 2.52 16.72 -12.37
C LEU A 3 3.96 16.75 -11.83
N ASP A 4 4.89 16.27 -12.63
CA ASP A 4 6.32 16.17 -12.30
C ASP A 4 6.65 15.27 -11.11
N GLU A 5 5.72 14.42 -10.72
CA GLU A 5 5.87 13.51 -9.60
C GLU A 5 6.01 12.08 -10.12
N THR A 6 6.97 11.33 -9.56
CA THR A 6 7.05 9.88 -9.83
C THR A 6 5.96 9.13 -9.08
N THR A 7 5.72 7.88 -9.45
CA THR A 7 4.74 7.04 -8.74
C THR A 7 5.12 6.84 -7.28
N SER A 8 6.41 6.64 -6.98
CA SER A 8 6.86 6.48 -5.59
C SER A 8 6.73 7.77 -4.79
N GLN A 9 7.01 8.92 -5.41
CA GLN A 9 6.80 10.22 -4.77
C GLN A 9 5.31 10.45 -4.46
N GLY A 10 4.45 10.09 -5.40
CA GLY A 10 3.00 10.19 -5.21
C GLY A 10 2.51 9.30 -4.07
N ALA A 11 2.99 8.07 -3.99
CA ALA A 11 2.63 7.15 -2.92
C ALA A 11 3.07 7.67 -1.56
N ALA A 12 4.29 8.21 -1.47
CA ALA A 12 4.80 8.80 -0.23
C ALA A 12 3.97 10.02 0.20
N ARG A 13 3.67 10.90 -0.74
CA ARG A 13 2.86 12.10 -0.48
C ARG A 13 1.46 11.75 0.01
N GLU A 14 0.78 10.84 -0.68
CA GLU A 14 -0.57 10.42 -0.30
C GLU A 14 -0.60 9.73 1.07
N THR A 15 0.42 8.93 1.37
CA THR A 15 0.53 8.29 2.68
C THR A 15 0.70 9.33 3.79
N ASP A 16 1.50 10.37 3.56
CA ASP A 16 1.64 11.46 4.52
C ASP A 16 0.33 12.23 4.67
N GLU A 17 -0.33 12.58 3.58
CA GLU A 17 -1.59 13.34 3.61
C GLU A 17 -2.71 12.56 4.28
N GLU A 18 -2.85 11.27 4.00
CA GLU A 18 -3.96 10.46 4.48
C GLU A 18 -3.74 9.91 5.88
N ALA A 19 -2.55 9.42 6.17
CA ALA A 19 -2.24 8.74 7.42
C ALA A 19 -1.29 9.51 8.34
N GLY A 20 -0.62 10.54 7.82
CA GLY A 20 0.41 11.25 8.56
C GLY A 20 1.54 10.33 8.98
N ALA A 21 1.83 9.32 8.16
CA ALA A 21 2.85 8.34 8.46
C ALA A 21 4.21 8.80 7.96
N ASP A 22 5.21 8.76 8.84
CA ASP A 22 6.59 9.02 8.48
C ASP A 22 7.23 7.73 7.98
N ILE A 23 7.44 7.67 6.68
CA ILE A 23 7.94 6.45 6.03
C ILE A 23 9.21 6.71 5.23
N GLU A 24 10.03 5.67 5.14
CA GLU A 24 11.12 5.60 4.18
C GLU A 24 10.66 4.71 3.03
N MET A 25 10.53 5.30 1.84
CA MET A 25 10.02 4.60 0.67
C MET A 25 10.97 3.51 0.21
N GLY A 26 10.43 2.32 -0.01
CA GLY A 26 11.16 1.17 -0.49
C GLY A 26 10.88 0.85 -1.95
N ARG A 27 10.92 -0.42 -2.28
CA ARG A 27 10.78 -0.91 -3.65
C ARG A 27 9.30 -1.06 -4.04
N LEU A 28 9.05 -1.01 -5.36
CA LEU A 28 7.78 -1.44 -5.92
C LEU A 28 7.55 -2.90 -5.51
N PHE A 29 6.36 -3.18 -5.00
CA PHE A 29 6.00 -4.52 -4.57
C PHE A 29 5.04 -5.21 -5.53
N SER A 30 3.96 -4.53 -5.91
CA SER A 30 3.01 -5.13 -6.84
C SER A 30 2.53 -4.13 -7.88
N VAL A 31 2.28 -4.67 -9.08
CA VAL A 31 1.67 -3.98 -10.20
C VAL A 31 0.43 -4.78 -10.55
N ILE A 32 -0.75 -4.22 -10.34
CA ILE A 32 -2.00 -4.92 -10.60
C ILE A 32 -2.78 -4.18 -11.66
N SER A 33 -2.92 -4.83 -12.83
CA SER A 33 -3.75 -4.30 -13.90
C SER A 33 -5.22 -4.62 -13.61
N VAL A 34 -6.06 -3.60 -13.69
CA VAL A 34 -7.50 -3.71 -13.46
C VAL A 34 -8.22 -3.26 -14.73
N PRO A 35 -8.33 -4.14 -15.75
CA PRO A 35 -8.85 -3.77 -17.08
C PRO A 35 -10.26 -3.21 -17.05
N ARG A 36 -11.07 -3.70 -16.13
CA ARG A 36 -12.48 -3.34 -15.99
C ARG A 36 -12.70 -1.84 -15.84
N VAL A 37 -11.75 -1.15 -15.18
CA VAL A 37 -11.80 0.30 -14.95
C VAL A 37 -10.63 1.02 -15.60
N ALA A 38 -9.87 0.32 -16.47
CA ALA A 38 -8.72 0.87 -17.18
C ALA A 38 -7.69 1.49 -16.23
N GLN A 39 -7.38 0.81 -15.13
CA GLN A 39 -6.44 1.28 -14.12
C GLN A 39 -5.31 0.29 -13.91
N VAL A 40 -4.19 0.83 -13.43
CA VAL A 40 -3.06 0.06 -12.92
C VAL A 40 -2.83 0.52 -11.48
N HIS A 41 -2.87 -0.41 -10.55
CA HIS A 41 -2.60 -0.12 -9.15
C HIS A 41 -1.18 -0.53 -8.79
N LEU A 42 -0.40 0.43 -8.30
CA LEU A 42 0.98 0.22 -7.89
C LEU A 42 1.07 0.26 -6.37
N PHE A 43 1.71 -0.73 -5.78
CA PHE A 43 1.94 -0.79 -4.35
C PHE A 43 3.43 -0.85 -4.06
N TYR A 44 3.86 -0.08 -3.09
CA TYR A 44 5.26 0.00 -2.67
C TYR A 44 5.43 -0.53 -1.27
N CYS A 45 6.57 -1.16 -1.01
CA CYS A 45 7.01 -1.40 0.36
C CYS A 45 7.61 -0.11 0.91
N ALA A 46 7.40 0.11 2.18
CA ALA A 46 7.99 1.23 2.88
C ALA A 46 8.33 0.82 4.31
N ARG A 47 9.33 1.48 4.89
CA ARG A 47 9.67 1.29 6.29
C ARG A 47 9.05 2.42 7.10
N LEU A 48 8.33 2.06 8.14
CA LEU A 48 7.75 3.03 9.06
C LEU A 48 8.83 3.52 10.01
N ARG A 49 9.09 4.83 10.02
CA ARG A 49 10.09 5.44 10.92
C ARG A 49 9.56 5.71 12.31
N SER A 50 8.25 5.88 12.43
CA SER A 50 7.58 6.18 13.69
C SER A 50 6.23 5.49 13.72
N GLU A 51 5.83 5.00 14.89
CA GLU A 51 4.51 4.39 15.07
C GLU A 51 3.41 5.44 15.26
N THR A 52 3.77 6.72 15.35
CA THR A 52 2.80 7.80 15.47
C THR A 52 2.21 8.11 14.11
N LEU A 53 0.89 8.07 14.01
CA LEU A 53 0.14 8.47 12.82
C LEU A 53 -0.57 9.78 13.10
N ASN A 54 -0.62 10.65 12.09
CA ASN A 54 -1.29 11.95 12.17
C ASN A 54 -2.14 12.14 10.91
N PRO A 55 -3.31 11.47 10.84
CA PRO A 55 -4.14 11.51 9.64
C PRO A 55 -4.62 12.93 9.32
N GLY A 56 -4.71 13.22 8.02
CA GLY A 56 -5.23 14.49 7.53
C GLY A 56 -6.74 14.60 7.79
N TYR A 57 -7.26 15.80 7.61
CA TYR A 57 -8.67 16.10 7.91
C TYR A 57 -9.68 15.34 7.03
N GLU A 58 -9.25 14.84 5.90
CA GLU A 58 -10.12 14.01 5.02
C GLU A 58 -10.17 12.55 5.45
N THR A 59 -9.33 12.15 6.39
CA THR A 59 -9.23 10.77 6.87
C THR A 59 -9.93 10.66 8.23
N ILE A 60 -10.90 9.75 8.31
CA ILE A 60 -11.64 9.51 9.56
C ILE A 60 -10.72 8.86 10.60
N GLU A 61 -9.94 7.88 10.17
CA GLU A 61 -9.10 7.10 11.07
C GLU A 61 -7.95 6.44 10.32
N ALA A 62 -6.77 6.41 10.94
CA ALA A 62 -5.63 5.63 10.48
C ALA A 62 -5.07 4.84 11.66
N ARG A 63 -4.75 3.57 11.43
CA ARG A 63 -4.23 2.65 12.46
C ARG A 63 -3.14 1.75 11.93
N LEU A 64 -2.27 1.33 12.86
CA LEU A 64 -1.32 0.25 12.62
C LEU A 64 -1.94 -1.08 13.07
N PHE A 65 -1.69 -2.13 12.29
CA PHE A 65 -2.21 -3.46 12.59
C PHE A 65 -1.08 -4.48 12.62
N GLN A 66 -1.13 -5.39 13.59
CA GLN A 66 -0.36 -6.62 13.50
C GLN A 66 -0.96 -7.49 12.38
N PRO A 67 -0.17 -8.34 11.70
CA PRO A 67 -0.70 -9.19 10.62
C PRO A 67 -1.95 -9.99 11.02
N ALA A 68 -1.99 -10.49 12.25
CA ALA A 68 -3.14 -11.27 12.73
C ALA A 68 -4.41 -10.43 12.94
N ASP A 69 -4.27 -9.11 13.03
CA ASP A 69 -5.37 -8.19 13.34
C ASP A 69 -5.89 -7.44 12.12
N ILE A 70 -5.36 -7.72 10.94
CA ILE A 70 -5.81 -7.07 9.70
C ILE A 70 -7.29 -7.35 9.48
N PRO A 71 -8.13 -6.29 9.35
CA PRO A 71 -9.58 -6.47 9.16
C PRO A 71 -9.89 -6.80 7.70
N TRP A 72 -9.61 -8.02 7.28
CA TRP A 72 -9.75 -8.47 5.89
C TRP A 72 -11.13 -8.18 5.30
N ASP A 73 -12.18 -8.33 6.09
CA ASP A 73 -13.56 -8.13 5.65
C ASP A 73 -13.91 -6.64 5.43
N GLU A 74 -13.09 -5.75 5.96
CA GLU A 74 -13.32 -4.30 5.87
C GLU A 74 -12.47 -3.63 4.80
N LEU A 75 -11.62 -4.39 4.11
CA LEU A 75 -10.79 -3.84 3.03
C LEU A 75 -11.65 -3.57 1.80
N ALA A 76 -11.71 -2.31 1.38
CA ALA A 76 -12.60 -1.87 0.31
C ALA A 76 -12.17 -2.35 -1.07
N PHE A 77 -10.87 -2.49 -1.31
CA PHE A 77 -10.33 -2.79 -2.63
C PHE A 77 -9.68 -4.17 -2.68
N ARG A 78 -10.08 -4.96 -3.68
CA ARG A 78 -9.53 -6.29 -3.91
C ARG A 78 -8.01 -6.26 -4.13
N THR A 79 -7.51 -5.23 -4.81
CA THR A 79 -6.06 -5.10 -5.06
C THR A 79 -5.27 -4.93 -3.78
N VAL A 80 -5.82 -4.27 -2.76
CA VAL A 80 -5.21 -4.14 -1.44
C VAL A 80 -5.13 -5.50 -0.75
N SER A 81 -6.23 -6.27 -0.75
CA SER A 81 -6.26 -7.60 -0.14
C SER A 81 -5.25 -8.54 -0.79
N ILE A 82 -5.20 -8.56 -2.11
CA ILE A 82 -4.26 -9.40 -2.86
C ILE A 82 -2.82 -9.01 -2.51
N THR A 83 -2.51 -7.72 -2.52
CA THR A 83 -1.16 -7.22 -2.23
C THR A 83 -0.73 -7.58 -0.83
N LEU A 84 -1.58 -7.37 0.17
CA LEU A 84 -1.28 -7.72 1.56
C LEU A 84 -1.07 -9.22 1.73
N GLN A 85 -1.89 -10.06 1.10
CA GLN A 85 -1.72 -11.51 1.17
C GLN A 85 -0.36 -11.93 0.59
N ARG A 86 0.01 -11.41 -0.57
CA ARG A 86 1.30 -11.69 -1.19
C ARG A 86 2.46 -11.22 -0.32
N TYR A 87 2.33 -10.05 0.27
CA TYR A 87 3.35 -9.51 1.16
C TYR A 87 3.57 -10.41 2.38
N LEU A 88 2.50 -10.86 3.02
CA LEU A 88 2.60 -11.74 4.19
C LEU A 88 3.18 -13.11 3.81
N GLU A 89 2.81 -13.65 2.65
CA GLU A 89 3.38 -14.90 2.14
C GLU A 89 4.89 -14.76 1.88
N ASP A 90 5.29 -13.69 1.19
CA ASP A 90 6.70 -13.43 0.89
C ASP A 90 7.51 -13.24 2.17
N ARG A 91 6.95 -12.51 3.12
CA ARG A 91 7.58 -12.27 4.40
C ARG A 91 7.78 -13.56 5.19
N ALA A 92 6.79 -14.44 5.20
CA ALA A 92 6.89 -15.76 5.83
C ALA A 92 7.93 -16.65 5.13
N ALA A 93 8.06 -16.53 3.81
CA ALA A 93 9.05 -17.27 3.03
C ALA A 93 10.46 -16.67 3.14
N GLY A 94 10.60 -15.48 3.70
CA GLY A 94 11.88 -14.80 3.87
C GLY A 94 12.44 -14.13 2.62
N SER A 95 11.62 -13.97 1.59
CA SER A 95 12.04 -13.35 0.32
C SER A 95 10.93 -12.51 -0.27
N ILE A 96 11.13 -11.19 -0.29
CA ILE A 96 10.16 -10.26 -0.86
C ILE A 96 10.45 -10.12 -2.36
N GLN A 97 9.43 -10.37 -3.17
CA GLN A 97 9.53 -10.32 -4.63
C GLN A 97 8.52 -9.32 -5.21
N VAL A 98 8.76 -8.87 -6.44
CA VAL A 98 7.80 -8.03 -7.16
C VAL A 98 6.75 -8.91 -7.81
N HIS A 99 5.49 -8.55 -7.62
CA HIS A 99 4.34 -9.28 -8.17
C HIS A 99 3.66 -8.47 -9.27
N ASN A 100 3.53 -9.07 -10.44
CA ASN A 100 2.79 -8.48 -11.56
C ASN A 100 1.52 -9.31 -11.77
N ILE A 101 0.37 -8.72 -11.52
CA ILE A 101 -0.91 -9.41 -11.47
C ILE A 101 -1.90 -8.74 -12.41
N ASP A 102 -2.58 -9.54 -13.22
CA ASP A 102 -3.67 -9.07 -14.08
C ASP A 102 -4.99 -9.57 -13.51
N LEU A 103 -5.87 -8.66 -13.13
CA LEU A 103 -7.22 -9.02 -12.73
C LEU A 103 -8.11 -9.17 -13.97
N THR A 104 -9.06 -10.07 -13.89
CA THR A 104 -10.05 -10.30 -14.94
C THR A 104 -11.45 -10.01 -14.47
#